data_e3ad6086188106aab73ae233f988d177
#
_entry.id   e3ad6086188106aab73ae233f988d177
#
_cell.length_a   1.000
_cell.length_b   1.000
_cell.length_c   1.000
_cell.angle_alpha   90.00
_cell.angle_beta   90.00
_cell.angle_gamma   90.00
#
_symmetry.space_group_name_H-M   'P 1'
#
loop_
_entity.id
_entity.type
_entity.pdbx_description
1 polymer ?
#
loop_
_entity_poly.entity_id
_entity_poly.type
_entity_poly.pdbx_seq_one_letter_code
_entity_poly.pdbx_strand_id
1 'polypeptide(L)'
;MTRRALASQHGFTILEVLAAMIVLAVGVLGTLGLLNVSARAAASARAQEAGTSLARELIEGARSVTYAKLQPTSIDGEIQALPGLADAGAGPGWTIVRRGITFTVRTSECIFDDPSDGGGPHGASFCSDGAAAGTADKVPEDYKRVRVDIDWTSRGVAHNVHQSELINNNGSAGAPAVRTLTLSSPLLVNNQVTSGTTVRFALTTSSAPVTTQWLLDGTAQGPITNGSGLAWTFDWNVGTAGTANSVVDGTYVVSAQAFDTYGQSGPTKSNTVTLNRLAPTKVAGLVGGRTADPSDPTRQAVDLEWLPNPERDITGYSVDRTDSSGTNRVTVCPRALKTSCIDTSPPNQDNLKYYVQAWDTDPAGQPRSGDFSDPLTVVLGNTPPNPPASVTAITNADGSATLTWVAPSPGDTDPGDSIAFYRIYRDGKTFADRYATWSGPGSALTFVDANTNDVQHDYWITAVDEHYAESVVVGPVSA
;
A
#
# COMPACT_ATOMS: atom_id res chain seq x y z
N MET A 1 85.63 -39.48 -0.96
CA MET A 1 85.12 -40.49 0.01
C MET A 1 84.29 -39.75 1.07
N THR A 2 82.95 -39.64 0.88
CA THR A 2 82.06 -38.95 1.78
C THR A 2 81.27 -40.03 2.54
N ARG A 3 81.54 -40.13 3.84
CA ARG A 3 80.81 -41.02 4.74
C ARG A 3 79.40 -40.43 4.98
N ARG A 4 78.34 -41.15 4.55
CA ARG A 4 77.00 -40.93 5.00
C ARG A 4 76.89 -41.40 6.45
N ALA A 5 76.53 -40.49 7.34
CA ALA A 5 76.07 -40.80 8.71
C ALA A 5 74.68 -41.44 8.64
N LEU A 6 74.58 -42.66 9.15
CA LEU A 6 73.30 -43.33 9.38
C LEU A 6 72.65 -42.68 10.59
N ALA A 7 71.48 -42.03 10.37
CA ALA A 7 70.65 -41.53 11.45
C ALA A 7 70.13 -42.76 12.24
N SER A 8 70.43 -42.82 13.54
CA SER A 8 69.92 -43.83 14.43
C SER A 8 68.39 -43.66 14.55
N GLN A 9 67.63 -44.65 14.10
CA GLN A 9 66.20 -44.73 14.38
C GLN A 9 66.03 -45.17 15.85
N HIS A 10 65.68 -44.23 16.71
CA HIS A 10 65.23 -44.55 18.06
C HIS A 10 63.75 -45.05 17.93
N GLY A 11 63.52 -46.33 18.19
CA GLY A 11 62.21 -46.92 18.32
C GLY A 11 61.52 -46.35 19.56
N PHE A 12 60.21 -46.16 19.45
CA PHE A 12 59.35 -45.70 20.58
C PHE A 12 59.48 -46.69 21.76
N THR A 13 59.58 -46.15 22.95
CA THR A 13 59.56 -46.98 24.18
C THR A 13 58.10 -47.39 24.46
N ILE A 14 57.93 -48.57 25.09
CA ILE A 14 56.63 -49.06 25.51
C ILE A 14 55.91 -48.04 26.40
N LEU A 15 56.62 -47.28 27.22
CA LEU A 15 56.12 -46.25 28.10
C LEU A 15 55.56 -45.06 27.30
N GLU A 16 56.22 -44.68 26.22
CA GLU A 16 55.78 -43.55 25.35
C GLU A 16 54.54 -43.89 24.57
N VAL A 17 54.44 -45.14 24.09
CA VAL A 17 53.20 -45.62 23.44
C VAL A 17 52.06 -45.69 24.44
N LEU A 18 52.30 -46.12 25.68
CA LEU A 18 51.29 -46.19 26.73
C LEU A 18 50.85 -44.81 27.17
N ALA A 19 51.77 -43.86 27.30
CA ALA A 19 51.41 -42.47 27.58
C ALA A 19 50.61 -41.82 26.44
N ALA A 20 50.97 -42.06 25.21
CA ALA A 20 50.25 -41.57 24.03
C ALA A 20 48.82 -42.17 23.95
N MET A 21 48.68 -43.47 24.26
CA MET A 21 47.35 -44.11 24.35
C MET A 21 46.48 -43.52 25.45
N ILE A 22 47.02 -43.22 26.61
CA ILE A 22 46.26 -42.59 27.71
C ILE A 22 45.82 -41.18 27.29
N VAL A 23 46.70 -40.39 26.73
CA VAL A 23 46.35 -39.03 26.24
C VAL A 23 45.29 -39.09 25.16
N LEU A 24 45.44 -40.02 24.21
CA LEU A 24 44.43 -40.22 23.16
C LEU A 24 43.10 -40.67 23.76
N ALA A 25 43.10 -41.62 24.69
CA ALA A 25 41.88 -42.10 25.33
C ALA A 25 41.14 -40.96 26.10
N VAL A 26 41.91 -40.15 26.85
CA VAL A 26 41.34 -38.98 27.57
C VAL A 26 40.80 -37.94 26.56
N GLY A 27 41.51 -37.69 25.47
CA GLY A 27 41.05 -36.77 24.40
C GLY A 27 39.78 -37.26 23.74
N VAL A 28 39.69 -38.55 23.38
CA VAL A 28 38.49 -39.14 22.76
C VAL A 28 37.31 -39.13 23.75
N LEU A 29 37.53 -39.51 25.01
CA LEU A 29 36.46 -39.45 26.03
C LEU A 29 35.97 -38.03 26.29
N GLY A 30 36.89 -37.05 26.27
CA GLY A 30 36.58 -35.64 26.40
C GLY A 30 35.74 -35.13 25.22
N THR A 31 36.10 -35.46 23.98
CA THR A 31 35.33 -35.07 22.79
C THR A 31 33.96 -35.75 22.73
N LEU A 32 33.85 -37.02 23.09
CA LEU A 32 32.59 -37.74 23.20
C LEU A 32 31.66 -37.13 24.27
N GLY A 33 32.25 -36.70 25.39
CA GLY A 33 31.54 -35.96 26.45
C GLY A 33 30.98 -34.63 25.92
N LEU A 34 31.77 -33.84 25.24
CA LEU A 34 31.37 -32.58 24.61
C LEU A 34 30.27 -32.75 23.56
N LEU A 35 30.42 -33.76 22.68
CA LEU A 35 29.41 -34.08 21.67
C LEU A 35 28.09 -34.46 22.32
N ASN A 36 28.12 -35.23 23.41
CA ASN A 36 26.90 -35.61 24.13
C ASN A 36 26.22 -34.42 24.82
N VAL A 37 27.00 -33.53 25.41
CA VAL A 37 26.47 -32.28 26.01
C VAL A 37 25.89 -31.36 24.94
N SER A 38 26.61 -31.18 23.82
CA SER A 38 26.12 -30.37 22.68
C SER A 38 24.82 -30.94 22.07
N ALA A 39 24.78 -32.25 21.86
CA ALA A 39 23.58 -32.93 21.35
C ALA A 39 22.38 -32.77 22.32
N ARG A 40 22.64 -32.82 23.65
CA ARG A 40 21.60 -32.57 24.66
C ARG A 40 21.09 -31.13 24.64
N ALA A 41 22.01 -30.17 24.56
CA ALA A 41 21.64 -28.76 24.49
C ALA A 41 20.84 -28.46 23.21
N ALA A 42 21.26 -28.99 22.07
CA ALA A 42 20.52 -28.85 20.81
C ALA A 42 19.11 -29.49 20.87
N ALA A 43 18.97 -30.67 21.49
CA ALA A 43 17.68 -31.29 21.66
C ALA A 43 16.74 -30.49 22.58
N SER A 44 17.28 -29.94 23.68
CA SER A 44 16.53 -29.07 24.60
C SER A 44 16.09 -27.77 23.92
N ALA A 45 17.00 -27.13 23.16
CA ALA A 45 16.68 -25.91 22.40
C ALA A 45 15.56 -26.14 21.37
N ARG A 46 15.61 -27.27 20.63
CA ARG A 46 14.55 -27.64 19.66
C ARG A 46 13.22 -27.91 20.34
N ALA A 47 13.23 -28.53 21.53
CA ALA A 47 12.02 -28.74 22.31
C ALA A 47 11.39 -27.42 22.77
N GLN A 48 12.22 -26.50 23.27
CA GLN A 48 11.80 -25.17 23.70
C GLN A 48 11.22 -24.36 22.53
N GLU A 49 11.90 -24.39 21.37
CA GLU A 49 11.42 -23.74 20.14
C GLU A 49 10.05 -24.31 19.72
N ALA A 50 9.92 -25.65 19.70
CA ALA A 50 8.66 -26.30 19.36
C ALA A 50 7.53 -25.93 20.33
N GLY A 51 7.79 -25.89 21.64
CA GLY A 51 6.85 -25.46 22.67
C GLY A 51 6.43 -23.99 22.49
N THR A 52 7.38 -23.10 22.24
CA THR A 52 7.07 -21.67 21.99
C THR A 52 6.28 -21.46 20.71
N SER A 53 6.62 -22.21 19.65
CA SER A 53 5.87 -22.15 18.38
C SER A 53 4.44 -22.65 18.58
N LEU A 54 4.25 -23.75 19.33
CA LEU A 54 2.93 -24.28 19.63
C LEU A 54 2.11 -23.30 20.49
N ALA A 55 2.74 -22.60 21.46
CA ALA A 55 2.05 -21.60 22.26
C ALA A 55 1.48 -20.45 21.39
N ARG A 56 2.25 -20.01 20.41
CA ARG A 56 1.78 -18.99 19.44
C ARG A 56 0.64 -19.51 18.57
N GLU A 57 0.76 -20.74 18.07
CA GLU A 57 -0.29 -21.39 17.27
C GLU A 57 -1.60 -21.50 18.03
N LEU A 58 -1.56 -21.86 19.31
CA LEU A 58 -2.72 -21.94 20.19
C LEU A 58 -3.34 -20.56 20.50
N ILE A 59 -2.52 -19.54 20.71
CA ILE A 59 -3.01 -18.16 20.91
C ILE A 59 -3.67 -17.63 19.63
N GLU A 60 -3.08 -17.85 18.47
CA GLU A 60 -3.72 -17.49 17.19
C GLU A 60 -5.02 -18.30 16.96
N GLY A 61 -5.04 -19.57 17.37
CA GLY A 61 -6.25 -20.38 17.41
C GLY A 61 -7.33 -19.71 18.28
N ALA A 62 -6.98 -19.30 19.51
CA ALA A 62 -7.90 -18.62 20.40
C ALA A 62 -8.46 -17.31 19.81
N ARG A 63 -7.65 -16.55 19.06
CA ARG A 63 -8.11 -15.37 18.34
C ARG A 63 -9.14 -15.63 17.27
N SER A 64 -9.12 -16.82 16.68
CA SER A 64 -10.09 -17.23 15.66
C SER A 64 -11.43 -17.68 16.24
N VAL A 65 -11.47 -17.98 17.53
CA VAL A 65 -12.70 -18.34 18.24
C VAL A 65 -13.55 -17.09 18.50
N THR A 66 -14.86 -17.22 18.30
CA THR A 66 -15.78 -16.13 18.61
C THR A 66 -15.68 -15.70 20.07
N TYR A 67 -15.58 -14.41 20.34
CA TYR A 67 -15.38 -13.85 21.69
C TYR A 67 -16.35 -14.44 22.74
N ALA A 68 -17.64 -14.59 22.42
CA ALA A 68 -18.64 -15.17 23.31
C ALA A 68 -18.38 -16.63 23.69
N LYS A 69 -17.59 -17.37 22.91
CA LYS A 69 -17.23 -18.76 23.16
C LYS A 69 -15.92 -18.93 23.95
N LEU A 70 -15.16 -17.87 24.08
CA LEU A 70 -13.99 -17.82 24.97
C LEU A 70 -14.50 -17.69 26.40
N GLN A 71 -14.82 -18.81 27.04
CA GLN A 71 -15.30 -18.90 28.42
C GLN A 71 -14.43 -19.91 29.17
N PRO A 72 -14.24 -19.76 30.49
CA PRO A 72 -13.43 -20.70 31.28
C PRO A 72 -13.87 -22.17 31.13
N THR A 73 -15.15 -22.41 30.84
CA THR A 73 -15.73 -23.74 30.71
C THR A 73 -15.70 -24.28 29.30
N SER A 74 -15.47 -23.50 28.27
CA SER A 74 -15.57 -23.88 26.86
C SER A 74 -14.30 -23.68 26.05
N ILE A 75 -13.38 -22.85 26.50
CA ILE A 75 -12.18 -22.45 25.75
C ILE A 75 -11.34 -23.67 25.29
N ASP A 76 -11.15 -24.64 26.16
CA ASP A 76 -10.40 -25.86 25.82
C ASP A 76 -11.04 -26.59 24.63
N GLY A 77 -12.36 -26.79 24.66
CA GLY A 77 -13.09 -27.49 23.61
C GLY A 77 -13.11 -26.71 22.28
N GLU A 78 -13.25 -25.41 22.33
CA GLU A 78 -13.25 -24.55 21.13
C GLU A 78 -11.87 -24.54 20.45
N ILE A 79 -10.77 -24.51 21.21
CA ILE A 79 -9.41 -24.58 20.65
C ILE A 79 -9.11 -26.00 20.14
N GLN A 80 -9.52 -27.04 20.85
CA GLN A 80 -9.35 -28.42 20.41
C GLN A 80 -10.11 -28.75 19.12
N ALA A 81 -11.22 -28.06 18.86
CA ALA A 81 -12.00 -28.24 17.62
C ALA A 81 -11.28 -27.66 16.38
N LEU A 82 -10.23 -26.86 16.56
CA LEU A 82 -9.47 -26.29 15.46
C LEU A 82 -8.53 -27.34 14.84
N PRO A 83 -8.35 -27.33 13.52
CA PRO A 83 -7.53 -28.31 12.84
C PRO A 83 -6.07 -28.33 13.35
N GLY A 84 -5.60 -29.49 13.76
CA GLY A 84 -4.22 -29.72 14.19
C GLY A 84 -3.89 -29.24 15.61
N LEU A 85 -4.87 -28.77 16.39
CA LEU A 85 -4.65 -28.29 17.76
C LEU A 85 -5.08 -29.30 18.84
N ALA A 86 -5.41 -30.54 18.48
CA ALA A 86 -5.62 -31.63 19.41
C ALA A 86 -5.25 -32.98 18.74
N ASP A 87 -4.37 -33.74 19.39
CA ASP A 87 -4.03 -35.11 18.95
C ASP A 87 -4.68 -36.16 19.85
N ALA A 88 -4.66 -35.95 21.17
CA ALA A 88 -5.29 -36.90 22.13
C ALA A 88 -5.70 -36.17 23.42
N GLY A 89 -6.72 -36.74 24.07
CA GLY A 89 -7.29 -36.17 25.31
C GLY A 89 -8.45 -35.21 25.01
N ALA A 90 -9.17 -34.85 26.05
CA ALA A 90 -10.25 -33.87 26.01
C ALA A 90 -10.25 -33.05 27.32
N GLY A 91 -10.71 -31.81 27.24
CA GLY A 91 -10.71 -30.89 28.37
C GLY A 91 -9.29 -30.40 28.78
N PRO A 92 -9.10 -29.86 29.99
CA PRO A 92 -7.83 -29.35 30.45
C PRO A 92 -6.75 -30.44 30.45
N GLY A 93 -5.57 -30.12 29.87
CA GLY A 93 -4.45 -31.06 29.81
C GLY A 93 -4.46 -32.02 28.63
N TRP A 94 -5.08 -31.68 27.52
CA TRP A 94 -4.96 -32.46 26.28
C TRP A 94 -3.54 -32.45 25.71
N THR A 95 -3.26 -33.36 24.81
CA THR A 95 -1.90 -33.49 24.27
C THR A 95 -1.82 -33.20 22.79
N ILE A 96 -0.69 -32.60 22.41
CA ILE A 96 -0.32 -32.33 21.01
C ILE A 96 1.11 -32.83 20.80
N VAL A 97 1.32 -33.59 19.72
CA VAL A 97 2.64 -34.08 19.35
C VAL A 97 3.24 -33.20 18.26
N ARG A 98 4.42 -32.61 18.53
CA ARG A 98 5.18 -31.86 17.57
C ARG A 98 6.64 -32.35 17.55
N ARG A 99 7.15 -32.70 16.38
CA ARG A 99 8.52 -33.18 16.21
C ARG A 99 8.90 -34.37 17.12
N GLY A 100 7.93 -35.23 17.40
CA GLY A 100 8.12 -36.40 18.27
C GLY A 100 8.13 -36.10 19.77
N ILE A 101 7.78 -34.89 20.18
CA ILE A 101 7.63 -34.47 21.58
C ILE A 101 6.17 -34.31 21.87
N THR A 102 5.70 -34.93 22.95
CA THR A 102 4.33 -34.81 23.46
C THR A 102 4.28 -33.60 24.39
N PHE A 103 3.45 -32.64 24.05
CA PHE A 103 3.16 -31.46 24.85
C PHE A 103 1.78 -31.61 25.48
N THR A 104 1.68 -31.33 26.78
CA THR A 104 0.43 -31.21 27.50
C THR A 104 0.01 -29.74 27.50
N VAL A 105 -1.18 -29.45 27.01
CA VAL A 105 -1.72 -28.11 26.86
C VAL A 105 -2.81 -27.86 27.88
N ARG A 106 -2.77 -26.70 28.49
CA ARG A 106 -3.84 -26.16 29.34
C ARG A 106 -4.12 -24.74 28.90
N THR A 107 -5.38 -24.38 28.81
CA THR A 107 -5.80 -23.00 28.58
C THR A 107 -6.56 -22.48 29.78
N SER A 108 -6.49 -21.19 29.95
CA SER A 108 -7.31 -20.48 30.94
C SER A 108 -7.72 -19.13 30.37
N GLU A 109 -8.89 -18.71 30.76
CA GLU A 109 -9.46 -17.43 30.34
C GLU A 109 -9.98 -16.72 31.57
N CYS A 110 -9.87 -15.40 31.58
CA CYS A 110 -10.55 -14.54 32.53
C CYS A 110 -10.87 -13.19 31.92
N ILE A 111 -11.90 -12.57 32.45
CA ILE A 111 -12.31 -11.22 32.10
C ILE A 111 -11.26 -10.24 32.63
N PHE A 112 -10.95 -9.26 31.84
CA PHE A 112 -10.13 -8.12 32.19
C PHE A 112 -10.98 -6.85 32.02
N ASP A 113 -11.06 -6.09 33.08
CA ASP A 113 -11.88 -4.89 33.17
C ASP A 113 -10.98 -3.64 33.09
N ASP A 114 -11.36 -2.66 32.25
CA ASP A 114 -10.65 -1.39 32.10
C ASP A 114 -11.22 -0.37 33.10
N PRO A 115 -10.43 0.18 34.04
CA PRO A 115 -10.92 1.12 35.04
C PRO A 115 -11.45 2.43 34.45
N SER A 116 -11.27 2.69 33.18
CA SER A 116 -11.69 3.94 32.55
C SER A 116 -13.21 4.11 32.46
N ASP A 117 -13.98 3.03 32.51
CA ASP A 117 -15.44 3.05 32.42
C ASP A 117 -16.16 2.83 33.76
N GLY A 118 -15.42 2.65 34.81
CA GLY A 118 -15.93 2.50 36.19
C GLY A 118 -15.70 1.13 36.80
N GLY A 119 -14.93 0.28 36.10
CA GLY A 119 -14.60 -1.05 36.56
C GLY A 119 -13.69 -1.15 37.75
N GLY A 120 -13.47 -2.39 38.20
CA GLY A 120 -12.69 -2.70 39.40
C GLY A 120 -11.19 -2.53 39.24
N PRO A 121 -10.44 -2.61 40.35
CA PRO A 121 -8.98 -2.56 40.30
C PRO A 121 -8.44 -3.79 39.58
N HIS A 122 -7.47 -3.56 38.68
CA HIS A 122 -6.76 -4.64 38.00
C HIS A 122 -5.87 -5.40 38.98
N GLY A 123 -6.03 -6.71 39.02
CA GLY A 123 -5.10 -7.56 39.73
C GLY A 123 -3.75 -7.62 39.01
N ALA A 124 -2.66 -7.72 39.77
CA ALA A 124 -1.33 -7.95 39.23
C ALA A 124 -1.15 -9.37 38.68
N SER A 125 -2.04 -10.31 39.00
CA SER A 125 -1.99 -11.70 38.58
C SER A 125 -3.07 -12.04 37.56
N PHE A 126 -2.76 -12.98 36.66
CA PHE A 126 -3.71 -13.48 35.71
C PHE A 126 -4.98 -14.04 36.38
N CYS A 127 -6.15 -13.69 35.89
CA CYS A 127 -7.46 -14.09 36.43
C CYS A 127 -7.74 -13.60 37.86
N SER A 128 -7.10 -12.52 38.32
CA SER A 128 -7.42 -11.88 39.58
C SER A 128 -8.31 -10.64 39.46
N ASP A 129 -8.70 -10.34 38.25
CA ASP A 129 -9.51 -9.18 37.90
C ASP A 129 -10.98 -9.53 38.14
N GLY A 130 -11.43 -9.41 39.35
CA GLY A 130 -12.84 -9.51 39.68
C GLY A 130 -13.46 -8.14 39.72
N ALA A 131 -14.66 -7.98 39.17
CA ALA A 131 -15.44 -6.77 39.36
C ALA A 131 -15.53 -6.45 40.85
N ALA A 132 -15.16 -5.26 41.28
CA ALA A 132 -15.35 -4.85 42.64
C ALA A 132 -16.85 -4.77 42.91
N ALA A 133 -17.34 -5.60 43.79
CA ALA A 133 -18.75 -5.62 44.15
C ALA A 133 -19.16 -4.19 44.58
N GLY A 134 -20.04 -3.54 43.84
CA GLY A 134 -20.67 -2.27 44.21
C GLY A 134 -20.31 -1.04 43.36
N THR A 135 -19.44 -1.10 42.41
CA THR A 135 -19.25 -0.04 41.40
C THR A 135 -20.15 -0.29 40.19
N ALA A 136 -20.79 0.76 39.70
CA ALA A 136 -21.59 0.68 38.47
C ALA A 136 -20.63 0.60 37.29
N ASP A 137 -20.15 -0.60 37.04
CA ASP A 137 -19.43 -0.98 35.85
C ASP A 137 -20.38 -0.93 34.66
N LYS A 138 -20.00 -0.20 33.63
CA LYS A 138 -20.82 0.00 32.45
C LYS A 138 -20.61 -1.09 31.42
N VAL A 139 -19.42 -1.70 31.37
CA VAL A 139 -19.07 -2.81 30.49
C VAL A 139 -18.31 -3.87 31.29
N PRO A 140 -19.00 -4.87 31.84
CA PRO A 140 -18.37 -5.89 32.68
C PRO A 140 -17.32 -6.76 32.02
N GLU A 141 -17.13 -6.65 30.71
CA GLU A 141 -16.21 -7.49 29.90
C GLU A 141 -15.55 -6.67 28.79
N ASP A 142 -14.50 -5.89 29.10
CA ASP A 142 -13.75 -5.15 28.09
C ASP A 142 -12.86 -6.06 27.25
N TYR A 143 -12.14 -6.93 27.92
CA TYR A 143 -11.20 -7.85 27.32
C TYR A 143 -11.30 -9.21 27.95
N LYS A 144 -10.95 -10.24 27.19
CA LYS A 144 -10.65 -11.54 27.72
C LYS A 144 -9.16 -11.80 27.66
N ARG A 145 -8.56 -12.08 28.82
CA ARG A 145 -7.17 -12.52 28.87
C ARG A 145 -7.14 -14.03 28.72
N VAL A 146 -6.64 -14.49 27.59
CA VAL A 146 -6.40 -15.90 27.33
C VAL A 146 -4.96 -16.23 27.64
N ARG A 147 -4.74 -17.29 28.39
CA ARG A 147 -3.42 -17.84 28.69
C ARG A 147 -3.36 -19.30 28.26
N VAL A 148 -2.24 -19.65 27.66
CA VAL A 148 -1.89 -21.02 27.27
C VAL A 148 -0.65 -21.44 28.02
N ASP A 149 -0.71 -22.57 28.71
CA ASP A 149 0.40 -23.24 29.38
C ASP A 149 0.70 -24.55 28.67
N ILE A 150 1.97 -24.75 28.33
CA ILE A 150 2.45 -25.93 27.61
C ILE A 150 3.54 -26.59 28.45
N ASP A 151 3.28 -27.82 28.86
CA ASP A 151 4.20 -28.61 29.64
C ASP A 151 4.74 -29.79 28.82
N TRP A 152 6.01 -30.12 28.97
CA TRP A 152 6.60 -31.35 28.46
C TRP A 152 7.71 -31.85 29.36
N THR A 153 8.01 -33.11 29.22
CA THR A 153 9.12 -33.74 29.94
C THR A 153 10.20 -34.14 28.92
N SER A 154 11.41 -33.71 29.16
CA SER A 154 12.57 -34.13 28.38
C SER A 154 13.56 -34.80 29.31
N ARG A 155 13.82 -36.11 29.12
CA ARG A 155 14.75 -36.90 29.93
C ARG A 155 14.53 -36.81 31.45
N GLY A 156 13.28 -36.79 31.87
CA GLY A 156 12.89 -36.72 33.29
C GLY A 156 12.91 -35.32 33.88
N VAL A 157 13.23 -34.28 33.10
CA VAL A 157 13.12 -32.89 33.52
C VAL A 157 11.86 -32.29 32.94
N ALA A 158 11.05 -31.69 33.79
CA ALA A 158 9.85 -30.96 33.39
C ALA A 158 10.21 -29.58 32.85
N HIS A 159 9.59 -29.19 31.77
CA HIS A 159 9.71 -27.88 31.14
C HIS A 159 8.31 -27.30 30.96
N ASN A 160 8.23 -25.99 30.98
CA ASN A 160 7.01 -25.23 30.78
C ASN A 160 7.28 -23.98 29.91
N VAL A 161 6.31 -23.66 29.05
CA VAL A 161 6.21 -22.39 28.34
C VAL A 161 4.78 -21.90 28.50
N HIS A 162 4.63 -20.63 28.78
CA HIS A 162 3.31 -20.00 28.78
C HIS A 162 3.31 -18.76 27.89
N GLN A 163 2.15 -18.48 27.32
CA GLN A 163 1.87 -17.25 26.59
C GLN A 163 0.48 -16.77 26.97
N SER A 164 0.31 -15.46 27.09
CA SER A 164 -0.98 -14.85 27.34
C SER A 164 -1.21 -13.67 26.43
N GLU A 165 -2.48 -13.41 26.12
CA GLU A 165 -2.90 -12.32 25.29
C GLU A 165 -4.24 -11.78 25.73
N LEU A 166 -4.45 -10.46 25.50
CA LEU A 166 -5.74 -9.82 25.66
C LEU A 166 -6.48 -9.88 24.33
N ILE A 167 -7.65 -10.47 24.33
CA ILE A 167 -8.55 -10.55 23.18
C ILE A 167 -9.66 -9.55 23.43
N ASN A 168 -9.71 -8.53 22.60
CA ASN A 168 -10.76 -7.52 22.63
C ASN A 168 -12.05 -8.07 21.99
N ASN A 169 -13.18 -7.63 22.51
CA ASN A 169 -14.50 -7.90 21.94
C ASN A 169 -14.74 -7.08 20.66
N ASN A 170 -13.94 -7.33 19.62
CA ASN A 170 -14.06 -6.65 18.31
C ASN A 170 -15.37 -6.93 17.56
N GLY A 171 -16.25 -7.68 18.14
CA GLY A 171 -17.53 -8.06 17.57
C GLY A 171 -18.59 -8.14 18.66
N SER A 172 -18.62 -7.15 19.55
CA SER A 172 -19.61 -7.13 20.60
C SER A 172 -21.01 -7.33 20.01
N ALA A 173 -21.67 -8.37 20.44
CA ALA A 173 -23.08 -8.62 20.14
C ALA A 173 -23.99 -7.45 20.62
N GLY A 174 -23.40 -6.39 21.15
CA GLY A 174 -24.02 -5.20 21.69
C GLY A 174 -23.74 -3.90 20.96
N ALA A 175 -22.60 -3.75 20.26
CA ALA A 175 -22.32 -2.49 19.55
C ALA A 175 -23.33 -2.29 18.40
N PRO A 176 -23.86 -1.08 18.23
CA PRO A 176 -24.88 -0.81 17.20
C PRO A 176 -24.26 -0.93 15.81
N ALA A 177 -24.70 -1.93 15.05
CA ALA A 177 -24.30 -2.13 13.65
C ALA A 177 -25.22 -1.33 12.72
N VAL A 178 -24.67 -0.71 11.68
CA VAL A 178 -25.47 -0.13 10.60
C VAL A 178 -26.01 -1.28 9.74
N ARG A 179 -27.32 -1.48 9.73
CA ARG A 179 -27.99 -2.55 8.95
C ARG A 179 -28.25 -2.16 7.51
N THR A 180 -28.72 -0.93 7.30
CA THR A 180 -28.99 -0.39 5.97
C THR A 180 -28.39 0.98 5.85
N LEU A 181 -27.88 1.31 4.67
CA LEU A 181 -27.51 2.65 4.24
C LEU A 181 -27.99 2.81 2.81
N THR A 182 -28.99 3.64 2.60
CA THR A 182 -29.63 3.84 1.30
C THR A 182 -29.68 5.31 0.95
N LEU A 183 -29.49 5.62 -0.32
CA LEU A 183 -29.74 6.95 -0.83
C LEU A 183 -31.27 7.17 -0.90
N SER A 184 -31.76 8.25 -0.29
CA SER A 184 -33.18 8.56 -0.21
C SER A 184 -33.59 9.75 -1.08
N SER A 185 -32.64 10.60 -1.45
CA SER A 185 -32.86 11.76 -2.33
C SER A 185 -31.52 12.25 -2.89
N PRO A 186 -31.44 12.77 -4.13
CA PRO A 186 -32.53 12.83 -5.13
C PRO A 186 -32.87 11.44 -5.70
N LEU A 187 -33.92 11.38 -6.55
CA LEU A 187 -34.16 10.17 -7.33
C LEU A 187 -33.02 9.92 -8.31
N LEU A 188 -32.59 8.68 -8.38
CA LEU A 188 -31.51 8.28 -9.27
C LEU A 188 -32.03 8.11 -10.71
N VAL A 189 -31.23 8.57 -11.67
CA VAL A 189 -31.39 8.25 -13.08
C VAL A 189 -30.31 7.24 -13.45
N ASN A 190 -30.67 6.03 -13.85
CA ASN A 190 -29.74 4.94 -14.14
C ASN A 190 -28.69 4.72 -13.01
N ASN A 191 -29.14 4.73 -11.75
CA ASN A 191 -28.32 4.62 -10.54
C ASN A 191 -27.32 5.78 -10.31
N GLN A 192 -27.52 6.92 -10.96
CA GLN A 192 -26.65 8.10 -10.83
C GLN A 192 -27.43 9.32 -10.31
N VAL A 193 -26.74 10.19 -9.57
CA VAL A 193 -27.24 11.50 -9.16
C VAL A 193 -26.94 12.49 -10.29
N THR A 194 -28.00 12.97 -10.94
CA THR A 194 -27.87 13.83 -12.13
C THR A 194 -28.22 15.29 -11.86
N SER A 195 -28.66 15.62 -10.65
CA SER A 195 -29.03 16.99 -10.27
C SER A 195 -29.08 17.16 -8.76
N GLY A 196 -29.21 18.40 -8.31
CA GLY A 196 -29.32 18.76 -6.91
C GLY A 196 -28.01 19.18 -6.26
N THR A 197 -28.14 19.83 -5.11
CA THR A 197 -27.02 20.33 -4.29
C THR A 197 -26.76 19.48 -3.06
N THR A 198 -27.67 18.52 -2.79
CA THR A 198 -27.62 17.69 -1.57
C THR A 198 -28.05 16.27 -1.92
N VAL A 199 -27.27 15.32 -1.42
CA VAL A 199 -27.57 13.89 -1.49
C VAL A 199 -27.91 13.41 -0.09
N ARG A 200 -29.16 12.95 0.11
CA ARG A 200 -29.65 12.49 1.41
C ARG A 200 -29.59 10.98 1.53
N PHE A 201 -29.09 10.53 2.65
CA PHE A 201 -29.04 9.12 3.02
C PHE A 201 -29.97 8.83 4.19
N ALA A 202 -30.55 7.65 4.17
CA ALA A 202 -31.23 7.05 5.30
C ALA A 202 -30.50 5.79 5.75
N LEU A 203 -30.35 5.60 7.05
CA LEU A 203 -29.75 4.41 7.63
C LEU A 203 -30.59 3.85 8.76
N THR A 204 -30.46 2.56 8.99
CA THR A 204 -31.02 1.88 10.16
C THR A 204 -29.91 1.15 10.90
N THR A 205 -30.05 1.07 12.23
CA THR A 205 -29.10 0.40 13.11
C THR A 205 -29.71 -0.82 13.79
N SER A 206 -28.89 -1.71 14.30
CA SER A 206 -29.33 -2.93 15.01
C SER A 206 -29.88 -2.63 16.41
N SER A 207 -29.38 -1.60 17.06
CA SER A 207 -29.79 -1.07 18.34
C SER A 207 -29.66 0.46 18.31
N ALA A 208 -30.24 1.16 19.29
CA ALA A 208 -30.15 2.61 19.37
C ALA A 208 -28.72 3.03 19.68
N PRO A 209 -28.02 3.73 18.78
CA PRO A 209 -26.68 4.24 19.05
C PRO A 209 -26.74 5.50 19.89
N VAL A 210 -25.64 5.82 20.57
CA VAL A 210 -25.44 7.11 21.23
C VAL A 210 -24.93 8.15 20.26
N THR A 211 -24.02 7.75 19.39
CA THR A 211 -23.49 8.59 18.35
C THR A 211 -23.43 7.83 17.02
N THR A 212 -23.55 8.58 15.95
CA THR A 212 -23.38 8.05 14.58
C THR A 212 -22.52 9.03 13.80
N GLN A 213 -21.71 8.51 12.89
CA GLN A 213 -20.92 9.33 11.96
C GLN A 213 -20.99 8.77 10.56
N TRP A 214 -20.72 9.62 9.58
CA TRP A 214 -20.58 9.20 8.21
C TRP A 214 -19.17 9.51 7.66
N LEU A 215 -18.77 8.73 6.67
CA LEU A 215 -17.47 8.81 6.03
C LEU A 215 -17.65 8.93 4.52
N LEU A 216 -16.76 9.68 3.89
CA LEU A 216 -16.65 9.78 2.44
C LEU A 216 -15.28 9.25 2.03
N ASP A 217 -15.25 8.24 1.17
CA ASP A 217 -14.02 7.55 0.75
C ASP A 217 -13.12 7.15 1.95
N GLY A 218 -13.74 6.70 3.04
CA GLY A 218 -13.06 6.30 4.28
C GLY A 218 -12.72 7.44 5.24
N THR A 219 -12.89 8.70 4.84
CA THR A 219 -12.60 9.86 5.68
C THR A 219 -13.85 10.32 6.42
N ALA A 220 -13.77 10.43 7.76
CA ALA A 220 -14.88 10.92 8.59
C ALA A 220 -15.25 12.36 8.23
N GLN A 221 -16.55 12.59 8.01
CA GLN A 221 -17.09 13.90 7.64
C GLN A 221 -17.76 14.60 8.82
N GLY A 222 -18.31 13.82 9.75
CA GLY A 222 -18.93 14.38 10.95
C GLY A 222 -20.04 13.49 11.51
N PRO A 223 -20.62 13.93 12.65
CA PRO A 223 -21.71 13.20 13.27
C PRO A 223 -22.99 13.28 12.45
N ILE A 224 -23.79 12.21 12.50
CA ILE A 224 -25.15 12.20 11.98
C ILE A 224 -26.07 12.59 13.14
N THR A 225 -26.67 13.76 13.06
CA THR A 225 -27.47 14.33 14.15
C THR A 225 -28.99 14.26 13.91
N ASN A 226 -29.40 13.93 12.69
CA ASN A 226 -30.83 13.88 12.35
C ASN A 226 -31.36 12.46 12.41
N GLY A 227 -31.97 12.11 13.53
CA GLY A 227 -32.57 10.81 13.76
C GLY A 227 -32.71 10.49 15.25
N SER A 228 -33.35 9.37 15.53
CA SER A 228 -33.51 8.84 16.88
C SER A 228 -33.79 7.33 16.84
N GLY A 229 -33.46 6.65 17.91
CA GLY A 229 -33.67 5.20 18.00
C GLY A 229 -32.92 4.45 16.90
N LEU A 230 -33.63 3.72 16.06
CA LEU A 230 -33.00 2.88 15.03
C LEU A 230 -32.92 3.53 13.64
N ALA A 231 -33.49 4.71 13.42
CA ALA A 231 -33.59 5.35 12.11
C ALA A 231 -32.92 6.72 12.11
N TRP A 232 -32.00 6.93 11.19
CA TRP A 232 -31.21 8.15 11.06
C TRP A 232 -31.13 8.60 9.61
N THR A 233 -30.93 9.90 9.40
CA THR A 233 -30.69 10.47 8.08
C THR A 233 -29.57 11.51 8.15
N PHE A 234 -28.84 11.67 7.04
CA PHE A 234 -27.86 12.74 6.90
C PHE A 234 -27.79 13.23 5.46
N ASP A 235 -27.32 14.45 5.32
CA ASP A 235 -27.17 15.14 4.07
C ASP A 235 -25.69 15.31 3.71
N TRP A 236 -25.33 14.82 2.54
CA TRP A 236 -24.07 15.13 1.91
C TRP A 236 -24.28 16.33 1.00
N ASN A 237 -23.74 17.49 1.40
CA ASN A 237 -23.78 18.69 0.57
C ASN A 237 -22.77 18.56 -0.57
N VAL A 238 -23.25 18.37 -1.78
CA VAL A 238 -22.42 18.25 -2.99
C VAL A 238 -22.26 19.59 -3.72
N GLY A 239 -22.96 20.63 -3.27
CA GLY A 239 -22.92 21.97 -3.85
C GLY A 239 -23.56 22.04 -5.24
N THR A 240 -23.70 23.25 -5.76
CA THR A 240 -24.18 23.48 -7.12
C THR A 240 -23.11 23.04 -8.11
N ALA A 241 -23.42 22.08 -8.97
CA ALA A 241 -22.50 21.56 -9.96
C ALA A 241 -21.87 22.70 -10.80
N GLY A 242 -20.57 22.59 -11.07
CA GLY A 242 -19.80 23.59 -11.82
C GLY A 242 -19.36 24.81 -11.02
N THR A 243 -19.63 24.88 -9.71
CA THR A 243 -19.09 25.95 -8.86
C THR A 243 -17.82 25.52 -8.13
N ALA A 244 -16.98 26.47 -7.74
CA ALA A 244 -15.67 26.22 -7.11
C ALA A 244 -15.76 25.39 -5.81
N ASN A 245 -16.89 25.42 -5.11
CA ASN A 245 -17.11 24.70 -3.85
C ASN A 245 -17.96 23.45 -4.02
N SER A 246 -18.25 23.03 -5.25
CA SER A 246 -19.00 21.80 -5.49
C SER A 246 -18.09 20.57 -5.44
N VAL A 247 -18.65 19.46 -4.98
CA VAL A 247 -18.04 18.16 -5.16
C VAL A 247 -18.00 17.86 -6.65
N VAL A 248 -16.87 17.43 -7.18
CA VAL A 248 -16.74 17.08 -8.61
C VAL A 248 -17.53 15.85 -8.97
N ASP A 249 -17.90 15.68 -10.24
CA ASP A 249 -18.61 14.49 -10.68
C ASP A 249 -17.68 13.27 -10.64
N GLY A 250 -18.26 12.08 -10.45
CA GLY A 250 -17.58 10.82 -10.31
C GLY A 250 -18.13 9.92 -9.23
N THR A 251 -17.44 8.83 -8.94
CA THR A 251 -17.90 7.79 -8.01
C THR A 251 -17.27 7.93 -6.64
N TYR A 252 -18.11 7.81 -5.61
CA TYR A 252 -17.77 7.97 -4.20
C TYR A 252 -18.29 6.80 -3.37
N VAL A 253 -17.55 6.43 -2.32
CA VAL A 253 -17.99 5.47 -1.33
C VAL A 253 -18.44 6.23 -0.07
N VAL A 254 -19.73 6.20 0.20
CA VAL A 254 -20.33 6.77 1.41
C VAL A 254 -20.55 5.66 2.41
N SER A 255 -20.05 5.81 3.63
CA SER A 255 -20.16 4.81 4.70
C SER A 255 -20.74 5.44 5.95
N ALA A 256 -21.36 4.62 6.78
CA ALA A 256 -21.87 5.06 8.08
C ALA A 256 -21.42 4.09 9.19
N GLN A 257 -21.15 4.65 10.36
CA GLN A 257 -20.81 3.95 11.61
C GLN A 257 -21.74 4.39 12.72
N ALA A 258 -22.04 3.48 13.61
CA ALA A 258 -22.84 3.74 14.79
C ALA A 258 -22.07 3.28 16.04
N PHE A 259 -22.12 4.07 17.09
CA PHE A 259 -21.36 3.87 18.32
C PHE A 259 -22.30 3.76 19.52
N ASP A 260 -21.94 2.93 20.48
CA ASP A 260 -22.58 2.84 21.77
C ASP A 260 -22.07 3.92 22.74
N THR A 261 -22.48 3.82 24.01
CA THR A 261 -22.07 4.74 25.10
C THR A 261 -20.58 4.66 25.41
N TYR A 262 -19.90 3.62 24.94
CA TYR A 262 -18.50 3.33 25.24
C TYR A 262 -17.57 3.64 24.05
N GLY A 263 -18.15 4.20 22.98
CA GLY A 263 -17.40 4.47 21.75
C GLY A 263 -17.08 3.24 20.90
N GLN A 264 -17.70 2.09 21.20
CA GLN A 264 -17.55 0.89 20.37
C GLN A 264 -18.47 0.97 19.18
N SER A 265 -17.94 0.67 17.98
CA SER A 265 -18.73 0.64 16.76
C SER A 265 -18.94 -0.80 16.29
N GLY A 266 -20.17 -1.10 15.86
CA GLY A 266 -20.45 -2.29 15.09
C GLY A 266 -19.96 -2.17 13.63
N PRO A 267 -20.23 -3.19 12.80
CA PRO A 267 -19.84 -3.18 11.40
C PRO A 267 -20.36 -1.94 10.66
N THR A 268 -19.50 -1.34 9.83
CA THR A 268 -19.87 -0.26 8.91
C THR A 268 -20.69 -0.77 7.76
N LYS A 269 -21.54 0.09 7.21
CA LYS A 269 -22.24 -0.13 5.94
C LYS A 269 -21.83 0.93 4.95
N SER A 270 -21.60 0.54 3.70
CA SER A 270 -21.22 1.44 2.63
C SER A 270 -22.25 1.42 1.49
N ASN A 271 -22.34 2.53 0.80
CA ASN A 271 -23.11 2.71 -0.43
C ASN A 271 -22.23 3.44 -1.45
N THR A 272 -22.20 2.97 -2.67
CA THR A 272 -21.49 3.62 -3.77
C THR A 272 -22.43 4.56 -4.50
N VAL A 273 -22.03 5.82 -4.64
CA VAL A 273 -22.82 6.87 -5.28
C VAL A 273 -22.02 7.49 -6.41
N THR A 274 -22.60 7.56 -7.59
CA THR A 274 -22.03 8.26 -8.74
C THR A 274 -22.76 9.59 -8.93
N LEU A 275 -22.01 10.68 -8.87
CA LEU A 275 -22.45 12.01 -9.30
C LEU A 275 -22.14 12.14 -10.79
N ASN A 276 -23.13 12.49 -11.60
CA ASN A 276 -22.97 12.70 -13.04
C ASN A 276 -23.93 13.80 -13.48
N ARG A 277 -23.60 15.03 -13.09
CA ARG A 277 -24.51 16.20 -13.17
C ARG A 277 -24.22 17.08 -14.38
N LEU A 278 -22.95 17.16 -14.79
CA LEU A 278 -22.50 18.02 -15.89
C LEU A 278 -21.57 17.25 -16.83
N ALA A 279 -21.40 17.79 -18.04
CA ALA A 279 -20.31 17.40 -18.91
C ALA A 279 -18.96 17.80 -18.30
N PRO A 280 -17.85 17.17 -18.71
CA PRO A 280 -16.52 17.51 -18.23
C PRO A 280 -16.22 18.99 -18.35
N THR A 281 -15.49 19.52 -17.38
CA THR A 281 -15.01 20.90 -17.47
C THR A 281 -13.99 21.04 -18.59
N LYS A 282 -13.82 22.27 -19.06
CA LYS A 282 -12.83 22.62 -20.08
C LYS A 282 -11.43 22.22 -19.63
N VAL A 283 -10.69 21.53 -20.48
CA VAL A 283 -9.31 21.13 -20.19
C VAL A 283 -8.41 22.36 -20.05
N ALA A 284 -7.59 22.37 -19.02
CA ALA A 284 -6.65 23.43 -18.72
C ALA A 284 -5.20 22.98 -18.94
N GLY A 285 -4.28 23.96 -19.06
CA GLY A 285 -2.85 23.70 -19.09
C GLY A 285 -2.36 22.98 -20.35
N LEU A 286 -3.07 23.13 -21.48
CA LEU A 286 -2.58 22.62 -22.76
C LEU A 286 -1.31 23.35 -23.16
N VAL A 287 -0.23 22.62 -23.29
CA VAL A 287 1.08 23.06 -23.75
C VAL A 287 1.61 22.07 -24.79
N GLY A 288 2.60 22.49 -25.54
CA GLY A 288 3.24 21.61 -26.51
C GLY A 288 3.98 22.38 -27.59
N GLY A 289 4.75 21.69 -28.36
CA GLY A 289 5.59 22.27 -29.39
C GLY A 289 6.07 21.24 -30.40
N ARG A 290 6.94 21.71 -31.27
CA ARG A 290 7.54 20.89 -32.31
C ARG A 290 8.52 19.88 -31.69
N THR A 291 8.51 18.67 -32.19
CA THR A 291 9.46 17.61 -31.86
C THR A 291 9.77 16.76 -33.09
N ALA A 292 10.74 15.88 -33.00
CA ALA A 292 10.94 14.82 -33.99
C ALA A 292 9.88 13.72 -33.83
N ASP A 293 9.46 13.12 -34.94
CA ASP A 293 8.60 11.93 -34.88
C ASP A 293 9.36 10.78 -34.19
N PRO A 294 8.84 10.19 -33.11
CA PRO A 294 9.51 9.09 -32.42
C PRO A 294 9.82 7.87 -33.28
N SER A 295 9.04 7.66 -34.33
CA SER A 295 9.24 6.52 -35.29
C SER A 295 10.17 6.83 -36.43
N ASP A 296 10.31 8.10 -36.77
CA ASP A 296 11.17 8.59 -37.87
C ASP A 296 11.71 9.99 -37.50
N PRO A 297 12.90 10.07 -36.89
CA PRO A 297 13.47 11.36 -36.44
C PRO A 297 13.71 12.39 -37.57
N THR A 298 13.59 11.99 -38.84
CA THR A 298 13.68 12.89 -39.98
C THR A 298 12.38 13.66 -40.25
N ARG A 299 11.28 13.23 -39.61
CA ARG A 299 9.96 13.83 -39.72
C ARG A 299 9.64 14.69 -38.53
N GLN A 300 8.86 15.72 -38.79
CA GLN A 300 8.34 16.59 -37.73
C GLN A 300 7.10 16.01 -37.10
N ALA A 301 6.98 16.19 -35.80
CA ALA A 301 5.80 15.91 -35.03
C ALA A 301 5.48 17.10 -34.09
N VAL A 302 4.32 17.10 -33.47
CA VAL A 302 3.96 18.04 -32.43
C VAL A 302 3.59 17.25 -31.17
N ASP A 303 4.29 17.52 -30.11
CA ASP A 303 4.04 16.94 -28.81
C ASP A 303 3.12 17.84 -27.98
N LEU A 304 2.15 17.27 -27.32
CA LEU A 304 1.06 17.95 -26.61
C LEU A 304 0.86 17.34 -25.23
N GLU A 305 0.76 18.18 -24.23
CA GLU A 305 0.48 17.79 -22.85
C GLU A 305 -0.59 18.73 -22.25
N TRP A 306 -1.35 18.23 -21.27
CA TRP A 306 -2.37 19.01 -20.56
C TRP A 306 -2.58 18.50 -19.15
N LEU A 307 -3.20 19.33 -18.31
CA LEU A 307 -3.55 18.93 -16.96
C LEU A 307 -4.78 18.01 -16.96
N PRO A 308 -4.80 16.98 -16.11
CA PRO A 308 -6.01 16.16 -15.97
C PRO A 308 -7.15 16.98 -15.40
N ASN A 309 -8.36 16.69 -15.85
CA ASN A 309 -9.57 17.25 -15.25
C ASN A 309 -9.76 16.75 -13.82
N PRO A 310 -10.36 17.55 -12.93
CA PRO A 310 -10.61 17.16 -11.54
C PRO A 310 -11.74 16.13 -11.39
N GLU A 311 -12.63 15.99 -12.35
CA GLU A 311 -13.74 15.03 -12.34
C GLU A 311 -13.23 13.59 -12.33
N ARG A 312 -13.91 12.73 -11.57
CA ARG A 312 -13.50 11.32 -11.37
C ARG A 312 -14.12 10.35 -12.37
N ASP A 313 -14.96 10.84 -13.29
CA ASP A 313 -15.66 10.07 -14.30
C ASP A 313 -15.17 10.31 -15.73
N ILE A 314 -14.04 10.98 -15.88
CA ILE A 314 -13.40 11.18 -17.19
C ILE A 314 -13.08 9.82 -17.83
N THR A 315 -13.58 9.63 -19.05
CA THR A 315 -13.37 8.41 -19.84
C THR A 315 -12.29 8.57 -20.91
N GLY A 316 -11.78 9.78 -21.11
CA GLY A 316 -10.67 10.04 -22.02
C GLY A 316 -10.64 11.48 -22.51
N TYR A 317 -9.60 11.75 -23.29
CA TYR A 317 -9.37 13.02 -23.98
C TYR A 317 -9.18 12.77 -25.47
N SER A 318 -9.65 13.69 -26.29
CA SER A 318 -9.34 13.74 -27.72
C SER A 318 -8.64 15.04 -28.06
N VAL A 319 -7.79 15.02 -29.07
CA VAL A 319 -7.08 16.21 -29.54
C VAL A 319 -7.44 16.47 -30.99
N ASP A 320 -7.85 17.70 -31.24
CA ASP A 320 -8.14 18.21 -32.57
C ASP A 320 -7.12 19.26 -32.97
N ARG A 321 -6.77 19.27 -34.23
CA ARG A 321 -5.93 20.28 -34.89
C ARG A 321 -6.77 21.06 -35.91
N THR A 322 -6.51 22.35 -36.01
CA THR A 322 -7.01 23.21 -37.09
C THR A 322 -5.85 23.92 -37.77
N ASP A 323 -6.15 24.54 -38.91
CA ASP A 323 -5.23 25.50 -39.51
C ASP A 323 -5.11 26.81 -38.70
N SER A 324 -4.27 27.74 -39.16
CA SER A 324 -4.03 29.02 -38.50
C SER A 324 -5.29 29.87 -38.37
N SER A 325 -6.27 29.72 -39.24
CA SER A 325 -7.55 30.41 -39.19
C SER A 325 -8.53 29.82 -38.17
N GLY A 326 -8.25 28.63 -37.63
CA GLY A 326 -9.13 27.90 -36.72
C GLY A 326 -10.19 27.08 -37.44
N THR A 327 -10.03 26.87 -38.77
CA THR A 327 -10.90 26.03 -39.61
C THR A 327 -10.23 24.70 -39.94
N ASN A 328 -10.88 23.87 -40.73
CA ASN A 328 -10.35 22.56 -41.13
C ASN A 328 -9.96 21.65 -39.98
N ARG A 329 -10.88 21.51 -39.00
CA ARG A 329 -10.68 20.70 -37.80
C ARG A 329 -10.53 19.22 -38.11
N VAL A 330 -9.45 18.61 -37.61
CA VAL A 330 -9.13 17.21 -37.75
C VAL A 330 -8.74 16.63 -36.39
N THR A 331 -9.33 15.49 -36.04
CA THR A 331 -8.91 14.76 -34.82
C THR A 331 -7.58 14.07 -35.10
N VAL A 332 -6.55 14.50 -34.39
CA VAL A 332 -5.18 13.95 -34.52
C VAL A 332 -4.92 12.86 -33.48
N CYS A 333 -5.54 12.95 -32.28
CA CYS A 333 -5.51 11.90 -31.31
C CYS A 333 -6.94 11.48 -30.96
N PRO A 334 -7.34 10.24 -31.26
CA PRO A 334 -8.64 9.73 -30.87
C PRO A 334 -8.73 9.61 -29.34
N ARG A 335 -9.94 9.57 -28.82
CA ARG A 335 -10.23 9.51 -27.39
C ARG A 335 -9.44 8.40 -26.69
N ALA A 336 -8.64 8.78 -25.70
CA ALA A 336 -7.85 7.89 -24.85
C ALA A 336 -7.71 8.49 -23.43
N LEU A 337 -7.60 7.64 -22.42
CA LEU A 337 -7.37 8.07 -21.04
C LEU A 337 -5.88 8.37 -20.81
N LYS A 338 -5.42 9.45 -21.46
CA LYS A 338 -4.04 9.96 -21.38
C LYS A 338 -4.10 11.48 -21.39
N THR A 339 -3.15 12.14 -20.74
CA THR A 339 -3.03 13.59 -20.69
C THR A 339 -1.93 14.12 -21.62
N SER A 340 -1.66 13.37 -22.68
CA SER A 340 -0.64 13.71 -23.65
C SER A 340 -0.91 13.03 -24.99
N CYS A 341 -0.37 13.61 -26.04
CA CYS A 341 -0.56 13.13 -27.41
C CYS A 341 0.58 13.62 -28.30
N ILE A 342 0.96 12.84 -29.30
CA ILE A 342 1.86 13.25 -30.38
C ILE A 342 1.10 13.25 -31.69
N ASP A 343 1.05 14.40 -32.37
CA ASP A 343 0.65 14.49 -33.77
C ASP A 343 1.87 14.21 -34.66
N THR A 344 1.93 13.03 -35.24
CA THR A 344 3.05 12.57 -36.10
C THR A 344 2.94 13.00 -37.55
N SER A 345 1.90 13.74 -37.90
CA SER A 345 1.68 14.16 -39.29
C SER A 345 1.12 15.59 -39.37
N PRO A 346 1.75 16.57 -38.67
CA PRO A 346 1.33 17.94 -38.82
C PRO A 346 1.60 18.41 -40.28
N PRO A 347 0.67 19.16 -40.89
CA PRO A 347 0.95 19.79 -42.17
C PRO A 347 2.06 20.81 -42.02
N ASN A 348 2.84 21.05 -43.05
CA ASN A 348 3.89 22.06 -43.06
C ASN A 348 3.27 23.47 -43.18
N GLN A 349 2.65 23.93 -42.10
CA GLN A 349 2.00 25.23 -41.98
C GLN A 349 2.33 25.84 -40.62
N ASP A 350 2.59 27.13 -40.59
CA ASP A 350 2.78 27.87 -39.33
C ASP A 350 1.45 28.12 -38.60
N ASN A 351 1.57 28.29 -37.30
CA ASN A 351 0.45 28.67 -36.43
C ASN A 351 -0.73 27.67 -36.44
N LEU A 352 -0.43 26.38 -36.52
CA LEU A 352 -1.43 25.35 -36.29
C LEU A 352 -2.01 25.48 -34.88
N LYS A 353 -3.33 25.35 -34.76
CA LYS A 353 -4.00 25.42 -33.47
C LYS A 353 -4.47 24.05 -33.02
N TYR A 354 -4.11 23.70 -31.80
CA TYR A 354 -4.51 22.45 -31.16
C TYR A 354 -5.51 22.71 -30.05
N TYR A 355 -6.42 21.78 -29.86
CA TYR A 355 -7.48 21.83 -28.88
C TYR A 355 -7.63 20.46 -28.25
N VAL A 356 -7.81 20.41 -26.95
CA VAL A 356 -8.12 19.19 -26.22
C VAL A 356 -9.56 19.24 -25.72
N GLN A 357 -10.23 18.11 -25.75
CA GLN A 357 -11.58 17.95 -25.25
C GLN A 357 -11.64 16.74 -24.31
N ALA A 358 -12.16 16.94 -23.11
CA ALA A 358 -12.40 15.86 -22.15
C ALA A 358 -13.74 15.19 -22.44
N TRP A 359 -13.82 13.90 -22.15
CA TRP A 359 -15.00 13.06 -22.37
C TRP A 359 -15.36 12.31 -21.10
N ASP A 360 -16.65 12.19 -20.85
CA ASP A 360 -17.24 11.28 -19.86
C ASP A 360 -18.30 10.39 -20.54
N THR A 361 -19.15 9.80 -19.71
CA THR A 361 -20.33 9.06 -20.15
C THR A 361 -21.54 9.68 -19.48
N ASP A 362 -22.53 10.12 -20.26
CA ASP A 362 -23.75 10.69 -19.73
C ASP A 362 -24.60 9.66 -18.93
N PRO A 363 -25.61 10.08 -18.18
CA PRO A 363 -26.48 9.17 -17.44
C PRO A 363 -27.22 8.12 -18.29
N ALA A 364 -27.32 8.34 -19.61
CA ALA A 364 -27.92 7.38 -20.53
C ALA A 364 -26.88 6.38 -21.11
N GLY A 365 -25.61 6.48 -20.69
CA GLY A 365 -24.53 5.61 -21.14
C GLY A 365 -23.90 6.04 -22.47
N GLN A 366 -24.19 7.26 -22.96
CA GLN A 366 -23.63 7.78 -24.19
C GLN A 366 -22.37 8.62 -23.94
N PRO A 367 -21.37 8.58 -24.82
CA PRO A 367 -20.24 9.48 -24.75
C PRO A 367 -20.68 10.94 -24.76
N ARG A 368 -20.23 11.71 -23.77
CA ARG A 368 -20.49 13.13 -23.64
C ARG A 368 -19.17 13.89 -23.55
N SER A 369 -19.03 14.98 -24.32
CA SER A 369 -17.83 15.81 -24.29
C SER A 369 -18.07 17.12 -23.54
N GLY A 370 -17.02 17.60 -22.90
CA GLY A 370 -16.94 18.97 -22.42
C GLY A 370 -16.66 19.98 -23.54
N ASP A 371 -16.38 21.23 -23.16
CA ASP A 371 -15.91 22.24 -24.08
C ASP A 371 -14.45 22.00 -24.48
N PHE A 372 -14.07 22.47 -25.66
CA PHE A 372 -12.67 22.49 -26.09
C PHE A 372 -11.83 23.39 -25.19
N SER A 373 -10.57 23.02 -24.98
CA SER A 373 -9.58 23.89 -24.35
C SER A 373 -9.40 25.20 -25.11
N ASP A 374 -8.72 26.17 -24.48
CA ASP A 374 -8.17 27.28 -25.23
C ASP A 374 -7.19 26.72 -26.28
N PRO A 375 -7.08 27.39 -27.44
CA PRO A 375 -6.18 26.95 -28.48
C PRO A 375 -4.71 27.12 -28.07
N LEU A 376 -3.93 26.08 -28.26
CA LEU A 376 -2.48 26.16 -28.31
C LEU A 376 -2.06 26.44 -29.75
N THR A 377 -1.36 27.54 -29.98
CA THR A 377 -0.78 27.84 -31.29
C THR A 377 0.66 27.33 -31.33
N VAL A 378 0.95 26.44 -32.26
CA VAL A 378 2.29 25.86 -32.46
C VAL A 378 2.99 26.54 -33.62
N VAL A 379 4.17 27.11 -33.33
CA VAL A 379 5.02 27.79 -34.30
C VAL A 379 5.97 26.76 -34.91
N LEU A 380 5.78 26.40 -36.18
CA LEU A 380 6.62 25.41 -36.84
C LEU A 380 7.99 25.96 -37.31
N GLY A 381 8.17 27.28 -37.28
CA GLY A 381 9.45 27.91 -37.57
C GLY A 381 10.49 27.76 -36.46
N ASN A 382 10.04 27.38 -35.23
CA ASN A 382 10.93 27.12 -34.11
C ASN A 382 11.77 25.87 -34.36
N THR A 383 13.07 25.97 -34.18
CA THR A 383 14.02 24.84 -34.32
C THR A 383 14.24 24.19 -32.96
N PRO A 384 14.18 22.86 -32.82
CA PRO A 384 14.50 22.24 -31.55
C PRO A 384 15.90 22.61 -31.06
N PRO A 385 16.12 22.77 -29.75
CA PRO A 385 17.42 23.08 -29.19
C PRO A 385 18.43 21.97 -29.48
N ASN A 386 19.71 22.28 -29.34
CA ASN A 386 20.73 21.26 -29.40
C ASN A 386 20.57 20.27 -28.23
N PRO A 387 20.86 18.97 -28.48
CA PRO A 387 20.79 17.97 -27.41
C PRO A 387 21.87 18.18 -26.35
N PRO A 388 21.69 17.69 -25.11
CA PRO A 388 22.75 17.63 -24.12
C PRO A 388 24.05 17.11 -24.67
N ALA A 389 25.18 17.72 -24.34
CA ALA A 389 26.48 17.34 -24.90
C ALA A 389 26.94 15.97 -24.43
N SER A 390 26.53 15.57 -23.26
CA SER A 390 26.78 14.22 -22.71
C SER A 390 25.80 13.94 -21.57
N VAL A 391 25.58 12.65 -21.29
CA VAL A 391 24.87 12.15 -20.11
C VAL A 391 25.68 11.03 -19.47
N THR A 392 25.65 10.93 -18.15
CA THR A 392 26.22 9.84 -17.37
C THR A 392 25.22 9.41 -16.31
N ALA A 393 25.31 8.14 -15.90
CA ALA A 393 24.50 7.60 -14.81
C ALA A 393 25.39 6.80 -13.85
N ILE A 394 25.08 6.86 -12.57
CA ILE A 394 25.72 6.07 -11.53
C ILE A 394 24.66 5.49 -10.59
N THR A 395 24.84 4.24 -10.20
CA THR A 395 24.05 3.62 -9.14
C THR A 395 24.63 4.01 -7.79
N ASN A 396 23.81 4.57 -6.90
CA ASN A 396 24.20 4.95 -5.55
C ASN A 396 24.16 3.74 -4.60
N ALA A 397 24.80 3.89 -3.44
CA ALA A 397 24.86 2.82 -2.42
C ALA A 397 23.48 2.51 -1.80
N ASP A 398 22.52 3.41 -1.92
CA ASP A 398 21.13 3.26 -1.48
C ASP A 398 20.21 2.64 -2.56
N GLY A 399 20.77 2.22 -3.70
CA GLY A 399 20.01 1.67 -4.82
C GLY A 399 19.40 2.72 -5.75
N SER A 400 19.48 4.01 -5.45
CA SER A 400 19.03 5.07 -6.36
C SER A 400 19.97 5.28 -7.54
N ALA A 401 19.50 5.88 -8.64
CA ALA A 401 20.32 6.25 -9.79
C ALA A 401 20.52 7.77 -9.85
N THR A 402 21.75 8.23 -9.96
CA THR A 402 22.06 9.63 -10.20
C THR A 402 22.47 9.84 -11.65
N LEU A 403 21.71 10.67 -12.36
CA LEU A 403 21.98 11.10 -13.72
C LEU A 403 22.66 12.47 -13.68
N THR A 404 23.68 12.66 -14.50
CA THR A 404 24.35 13.95 -14.67
C THR A 404 24.56 14.20 -16.16
N TRP A 405 24.30 15.41 -16.62
CA TRP A 405 24.49 15.76 -18.03
C TRP A 405 25.11 17.13 -18.18
N VAL A 406 25.60 17.41 -19.37
CA VAL A 406 26.21 18.69 -19.74
C VAL A 406 25.24 19.42 -20.67
N ALA A 407 24.96 20.70 -20.35
CA ALA A 407 24.14 21.54 -21.19
C ALA A 407 24.71 21.63 -22.62
N PRO A 408 23.86 21.70 -23.64
CA PRO A 408 24.33 21.95 -24.99
C PRO A 408 24.94 23.34 -25.10
N SER A 409 25.93 23.45 -25.99
CA SER A 409 26.58 24.75 -26.31
C SER A 409 26.86 24.85 -27.80
N PRO A 410 26.20 25.73 -28.55
CA PRO A 410 25.13 26.63 -28.10
C PRO A 410 23.91 25.88 -27.63
N GLY A 411 23.08 26.44 -26.74
CA GLY A 411 21.88 25.82 -26.21
C GLY A 411 20.80 25.70 -27.25
N ASP A 412 20.41 26.84 -27.82
CA ASP A 412 19.47 26.93 -28.92
C ASP A 412 20.13 27.67 -30.11
N THR A 413 19.63 27.40 -31.31
CA THR A 413 20.09 28.07 -32.53
C THR A 413 19.19 29.20 -32.97
N ASP A 414 17.98 29.28 -32.44
CA ASP A 414 17.04 30.34 -32.76
C ASP A 414 17.36 31.61 -31.93
N PRO A 415 17.42 32.79 -32.56
CA PRO A 415 17.74 33.99 -31.86
C PRO A 415 16.69 34.35 -30.79
N GLY A 416 17.12 34.39 -29.52
CA GLY A 416 16.28 34.77 -28.40
C GLY A 416 15.68 33.58 -27.66
N ASP A 417 15.81 32.36 -28.17
CA ASP A 417 15.33 31.16 -27.52
C ASP A 417 16.36 30.59 -26.54
N SER A 418 15.88 29.93 -25.52
CA SER A 418 16.69 29.28 -24.49
C SER A 418 16.10 27.94 -24.08
N ILE A 419 16.95 27.11 -23.48
CA ILE A 419 16.47 25.83 -22.90
C ILE A 419 15.64 26.14 -21.67
N ALA A 420 14.37 25.75 -21.70
CA ALA A 420 13.44 25.92 -20.59
C ALA A 420 13.58 24.79 -19.56
N PHE A 421 13.74 23.54 -20.01
CA PHE A 421 13.87 22.37 -19.12
C PHE A 421 14.49 21.19 -19.87
N TYR A 422 14.72 20.07 -19.12
CA TYR A 422 15.16 18.79 -19.68
C TYR A 422 14.13 17.72 -19.38
N ARG A 423 13.92 16.78 -20.31
CA ARG A 423 13.11 15.58 -20.09
C ARG A 423 14.01 14.36 -19.90
N ILE A 424 13.59 13.50 -18.99
CA ILE A 424 14.28 12.26 -18.67
C ILE A 424 13.36 11.11 -19.05
N TYR A 425 13.90 10.20 -19.84
CA TYR A 425 13.24 8.98 -20.28
C TYR A 425 13.87 7.78 -19.59
N ARG A 426 13.07 6.77 -19.25
CA ARG A 426 13.51 5.55 -18.59
C ARG A 426 12.96 4.33 -19.33
N ASP A 427 13.85 3.34 -19.60
CA ASP A 427 13.57 2.05 -20.25
C ASP A 427 13.01 2.16 -21.69
N GLY A 428 13.13 3.31 -22.30
CA GLY A 428 12.72 3.60 -23.65
C GLY A 428 12.87 5.08 -23.96
N LYS A 429 12.63 5.44 -25.19
CA LYS A 429 12.77 6.82 -25.69
C LYS A 429 11.53 7.34 -26.39
N THR A 430 10.41 6.64 -26.22
CA THR A 430 9.13 7.08 -26.75
C THR A 430 8.42 8.00 -25.76
N PHE A 431 7.40 8.66 -26.22
CA PHE A 431 6.55 9.50 -25.39
C PHE A 431 6.03 8.77 -24.12
N ALA A 432 5.69 7.50 -24.25
CA ALA A 432 5.21 6.69 -23.13
C ALA A 432 6.29 6.41 -22.08
N ASP A 433 7.56 6.58 -22.42
CA ASP A 433 8.72 6.30 -21.57
C ASP A 433 9.22 7.54 -20.84
N ARG A 434 8.54 8.69 -20.98
CA ARG A 434 8.83 9.91 -20.25
C ARG A 434 8.67 9.65 -18.75
N TYR A 435 9.75 9.85 -18.03
CA TYR A 435 9.82 9.53 -16.61
C TYR A 435 9.77 10.77 -15.72
N ALA A 436 10.56 11.80 -16.07
CA ALA A 436 10.64 13.00 -15.26
C ALA A 436 10.96 14.24 -16.12
N THR A 437 10.68 15.43 -15.55
CA THR A 437 11.08 16.73 -16.08
C THR A 437 11.97 17.41 -15.06
N TRP A 438 13.10 17.95 -15.51
CA TRP A 438 14.02 18.71 -14.69
C TRP A 438 14.06 20.18 -15.14
N SER A 439 13.68 21.09 -14.24
CA SER A 439 13.67 22.54 -14.47
C SER A 439 14.44 23.32 -13.41
N GLY A 440 15.40 22.69 -12.74
CA GLY A 440 16.14 23.30 -11.63
C GLY A 440 17.07 24.44 -12.09
N PRO A 441 17.30 25.46 -11.25
CA PRO A 441 18.22 26.53 -11.55
C PRO A 441 19.67 26.09 -11.40
N GLY A 442 20.54 26.53 -12.31
CA GLY A 442 21.98 26.50 -12.13
C GLY A 442 22.77 25.53 -12.98
N SER A 443 24.07 25.46 -12.73
CA SER A 443 25.06 24.73 -13.50
C SER A 443 25.11 23.21 -13.17
N ALA A 444 24.44 22.76 -12.12
CA ALA A 444 24.41 21.35 -11.72
C ALA A 444 23.21 20.63 -12.36
N LEU A 445 23.42 20.12 -13.57
CA LEU A 445 22.41 19.37 -14.30
C LEU A 445 22.44 17.92 -13.80
N THR A 446 21.73 17.68 -12.68
CA THR A 446 21.66 16.37 -12.05
C THR A 446 20.21 16.01 -11.69
N PHE A 447 19.87 14.75 -11.81
CA PHE A 447 18.59 14.18 -11.39
C PHE A 447 18.83 12.87 -10.64
N VAL A 448 18.10 12.65 -9.55
CA VAL A 448 18.17 11.41 -8.78
C VAL A 448 16.86 10.66 -8.95
N ASP A 449 16.93 9.47 -9.53
CA ASP A 449 15.83 8.51 -9.53
C ASP A 449 15.92 7.66 -8.26
N ALA A 450 15.05 7.92 -7.30
CA ALA A 450 14.95 7.16 -6.05
C ALA A 450 14.05 5.91 -6.18
N ASN A 451 13.41 5.70 -7.33
CA ASN A 451 12.42 4.64 -7.55
C ASN A 451 12.92 3.57 -8.53
N THR A 452 14.16 3.14 -8.39
CA THR A 452 14.77 2.09 -9.24
C THR A 452 14.29 0.69 -8.88
N ASN A 453 13.72 0.48 -7.69
CA ASN A 453 13.34 -0.84 -7.16
C ASN A 453 14.48 -1.87 -7.21
N ASP A 454 15.72 -1.42 -7.04
CA ASP A 454 16.94 -2.24 -7.14
C ASP A 454 17.12 -2.95 -8.50
N VAL A 455 16.53 -2.36 -9.55
CA VAL A 455 16.66 -2.85 -10.94
C VAL A 455 17.43 -1.83 -11.75
N GLN A 456 18.32 -2.31 -12.61
CA GLN A 456 19.05 -1.46 -13.56
C GLN A 456 18.08 -0.91 -14.62
N HIS A 457 18.13 0.40 -14.85
CA HIS A 457 17.35 1.10 -15.85
C HIS A 457 18.23 1.79 -16.87
N ASP A 458 17.73 1.93 -18.08
CA ASP A 458 18.34 2.71 -19.16
C ASP A 458 17.69 4.10 -19.21
N TYR A 459 18.53 5.13 -19.33
CA TYR A 459 18.07 6.52 -19.32
C TYR A 459 18.52 7.28 -20.55
N TRP A 460 17.66 8.19 -21.01
CA TRP A 460 17.97 9.18 -22.05
C TRP A 460 17.53 10.55 -21.58
N ILE A 461 18.16 11.60 -22.10
CA ILE A 461 17.83 12.99 -21.78
C ILE A 461 17.69 13.79 -23.07
N THR A 462 16.72 14.72 -23.09
CA THR A 462 16.52 15.72 -24.10
C THR A 462 16.54 17.11 -23.49
N ALA A 463 16.84 18.13 -24.30
CA ALA A 463 16.61 19.53 -23.98
C ALA A 463 15.32 20.01 -24.65
N VAL A 464 14.57 20.87 -23.97
CA VAL A 464 13.31 21.46 -24.45
C VAL A 464 13.38 22.97 -24.29
N ASP A 465 13.01 23.71 -25.33
CA ASP A 465 13.00 25.16 -25.35
C ASP A 465 11.72 25.78 -24.77
N GLU A 466 11.63 27.09 -24.81
CA GLU A 466 10.47 27.86 -24.31
C GLU A 466 9.21 27.65 -25.15
N HIS A 467 9.34 27.19 -26.39
CA HIS A 467 8.25 26.86 -27.30
C HIS A 467 7.93 25.36 -27.34
N TYR A 468 8.46 24.60 -26.36
CA TYR A 468 8.26 23.15 -26.21
C TYR A 468 8.81 22.30 -27.37
N ALA A 469 9.66 22.84 -28.24
CA ALA A 469 10.37 22.00 -29.17
C ALA A 469 11.45 21.20 -28.46
N GLU A 470 11.56 19.93 -28.80
CA GLU A 470 12.39 18.96 -28.08
C GLU A 470 13.53 18.46 -28.97
N SER A 471 14.73 18.45 -28.41
CA SER A 471 15.94 17.96 -29.07
C SER A 471 15.89 16.45 -29.30
N VAL A 472 16.80 15.95 -30.13
CA VAL A 472 17.07 14.50 -30.17
C VAL A 472 17.56 14.00 -28.82
N VAL A 473 17.26 12.74 -28.52
CA VAL A 473 17.65 12.07 -27.26
C VAL A 473 19.15 11.79 -27.18
N VAL A 474 19.73 11.91 -26.00
CA VAL A 474 21.11 11.49 -25.68
C VAL A 474 21.05 10.36 -24.67
N GLY A 475 21.76 9.27 -24.92
CA GLY A 475 21.77 8.01 -24.16
C GLY A 475 21.74 6.82 -25.14
N PRO A 476 21.54 5.56 -24.66
CA PRO A 476 21.27 5.24 -23.24
C PRO A 476 22.48 5.35 -22.34
N VAL A 477 22.22 5.63 -21.07
CA VAL A 477 23.14 5.38 -19.94
C VAL A 477 22.42 4.53 -18.91
N SER A 478 23.10 3.56 -18.33
CA SER A 478 22.48 2.58 -17.44
C SER A 478 22.97 2.75 -16.01
N ALA A 479 22.08 2.69 -15.05
CA ALA A 479 22.37 2.73 -13.63
C ALA A 479 21.42 1.83 -12.83
#